data_8af4f2adc4cfee6f395521c91f95f87d
#
_entry.id   8af4f2adc4cfee6f395521c91f95f87d
#
_cell.length_a   1.000
_cell.length_b   1.000
_cell.length_c   1.000
_cell.angle_alpha   90.00
_cell.angle_beta   90.00
_cell.angle_gamma   90.00
#
_symmetry.space_group_name_H-M   'P 1'
#
loop_
_entity.id
_entity.type
_entity.pdbx_description
1 polymer ?
#
loop_
_entity_poly.entity_id
_entity_poly.type
_entity_poly.pdbx_seq_one_letter_code
_entity_poly.pdbx_strand_id
1 'polypeptide(L)'
;MSKEIKLSDGKLAVIKDGKGLDLLNAQKKAKTSDEIPYALITELTEIDGNYLVYEDILELPIEDVILLQEAIGGKLQSKASA
;
A
#
# COMPACT_ATOMS: atom_id res chain seq x y z
N MET A 1 -11.77 8.53 -3.97
CA MET A 1 -10.75 9.57 -4.09
C MET A 1 -9.39 9.03 -3.68
N SER A 2 -8.35 9.49 -4.35
CA SER A 2 -7.02 9.05 -4.00
C SER A 2 -6.47 9.86 -2.83
N LYS A 3 -5.48 9.31 -2.16
CA LYS A 3 -4.80 9.96 -1.05
C LYS A 3 -3.34 10.18 -1.44
N GLU A 4 -2.81 11.34 -1.11
CA GLU A 4 -1.42 11.67 -1.41
C GLU A 4 -0.61 11.70 -0.13
N ILE A 5 0.57 11.11 -0.18
CA ILE A 5 1.47 11.04 0.96
C ILE A 5 2.88 11.40 0.49
N LYS A 6 3.51 12.33 1.20
CA LYS A 6 4.90 12.68 0.89
C LYS A 6 5.83 11.75 1.65
N LEU A 7 6.72 11.11 0.91
CA LEU A 7 7.68 10.17 1.48
C LEU A 7 8.92 10.90 2.00
N SER A 8 9.73 10.18 2.76
CA SER A 8 10.89 10.77 3.42
C SER A 8 11.92 11.35 2.44
N ASP A 9 11.98 10.80 1.22
CA ASP A 9 12.91 11.30 0.20
C ASP A 9 12.32 12.41 -0.66
N GLY A 10 11.13 12.89 -0.31
CA GLY A 10 10.47 13.96 -1.03
C GLY A 10 9.58 13.52 -2.17
N LYS A 11 9.56 12.25 -2.49
CA LYS A 11 8.70 11.73 -3.54
C LYS A 11 7.25 11.72 -3.08
N LEU A 12 6.34 11.80 -4.05
CA LEU A 12 4.92 11.81 -3.76
C LEU A 12 4.32 10.45 -4.07
N ALA A 13 3.72 9.84 -3.07
CA ALA A 13 3.00 8.59 -3.22
C ALA A 13 1.51 8.90 -3.35
N VAL A 14 0.87 8.32 -4.35
CA VAL A 14 -0.57 8.48 -4.57
C VAL A 14 -1.21 7.12 -4.38
N ILE A 15 -2.13 7.03 -3.44
CA ILE A 15 -2.82 5.79 -3.11
C ILE A 15 -4.25 5.90 -3.59
N LYS A 16 -4.62 5.03 -4.54
CA LYS A 16 -5.98 5.05 -5.06
C LYS A 16 -6.94 4.31 -4.12
N ASP A 17 -8.23 4.52 -4.33
CA ASP A 17 -9.25 3.93 -3.45
C ASP A 17 -9.26 2.40 -3.49
N GLY A 18 -9.00 1.83 -4.64
CA GLY A 18 -8.98 0.39 -4.75
C GLY A 18 -10.35 -0.24 -4.84
N LYS A 19 -10.35 -1.49 -5.25
CA LYS A 19 -11.56 -2.31 -5.38
C LYS A 19 -11.26 -3.69 -4.84
N GLY A 20 -12.31 -4.50 -4.70
CA GLY A 20 -12.13 -5.87 -4.26
C GLY A 20 -11.13 -6.65 -5.09
N LEU A 21 -11.08 -6.37 -6.39
CA LEU A 21 -10.11 -7.02 -7.27
C LEU A 21 -8.68 -6.73 -6.83
N ASP A 22 -8.41 -5.52 -6.37
CA ASP A 22 -7.07 -5.18 -5.90
C ASP A 22 -6.70 -6.00 -4.67
N LEU A 23 -7.64 -6.19 -3.77
CA LEU A 23 -7.40 -7.03 -2.59
C LEU A 23 -7.15 -8.48 -3.00
N LEU A 24 -7.95 -8.98 -3.93
CA LEU A 24 -7.76 -10.35 -4.42
C LEU A 24 -6.39 -10.52 -5.06
N ASN A 25 -5.96 -9.55 -5.88
CA ASN A 25 -4.64 -9.59 -6.49
C ASN A 25 -3.54 -9.58 -5.44
N ALA A 26 -3.72 -8.77 -4.40
CA ALA A 26 -2.75 -8.72 -3.30
C ALA A 26 -2.66 -10.07 -2.61
N GLN A 27 -3.79 -10.70 -2.36
CA GLN A 27 -3.82 -12.03 -1.72
C GLN A 27 -3.11 -13.07 -2.57
N LYS A 28 -3.27 -12.98 -3.89
CA LYS A 28 -2.60 -13.93 -4.79
C LYS A 28 -1.09 -13.73 -4.82
N LYS A 29 -0.62 -12.50 -4.67
CA LYS A 29 0.81 -12.22 -4.65
C LYS A 29 1.46 -12.57 -3.32
N ALA A 30 0.73 -12.45 -2.23
CA ALA A 30 1.25 -12.70 -0.90
C ALA A 30 1.41 -14.19 -0.68
N LYS A 31 2.55 -14.58 -0.11
CA LYS A 31 2.78 -15.98 0.24
C LYS A 31 2.19 -16.32 1.59
N THR A 32 2.09 -15.32 2.47
CA THR A 32 1.52 -15.48 3.80
C THR A 32 0.58 -14.32 4.06
N SER A 33 -0.27 -14.46 5.08
CA SER A 33 -1.20 -13.38 5.43
C SER A 33 -0.46 -12.12 5.87
N ASP A 34 0.74 -12.26 6.42
CA ASP A 34 1.53 -11.10 6.85
C ASP A 34 1.97 -10.24 5.67
N GLU A 35 2.06 -10.83 4.48
CA GLU A 35 2.51 -10.10 3.30
C GLU A 35 1.38 -9.40 2.56
N ILE A 36 0.13 -9.69 2.92
CA ILE A 36 -1.01 -9.09 2.22
C ILE A 36 -1.00 -7.55 2.28
N PRO A 37 -0.72 -6.92 3.44
CA PRO A 37 -0.66 -5.46 3.46
C PRO A 37 0.40 -4.89 2.52
N TYR A 38 1.55 -5.54 2.42
CA TYR A 38 2.61 -5.10 1.50
C TYR A 38 2.18 -5.23 0.04
N ALA A 39 1.59 -6.37 -0.30
CA ALA A 39 1.12 -6.59 -1.65
C ALA A 39 0.00 -5.60 -2.01
N LEU A 40 -0.85 -5.26 -1.06
CA LEU A 40 -1.92 -4.30 -1.28
C LEU A 40 -1.36 -2.89 -1.52
N ILE A 41 -0.31 -2.52 -0.81
CA ILE A 41 0.38 -1.25 -1.09
C ILE A 41 0.82 -1.23 -2.55
N THR A 42 1.38 -2.33 -3.03
CA THR A 42 1.85 -2.41 -4.41
C THR A 42 0.70 -2.22 -5.39
N GLU A 43 -0.46 -2.79 -5.10
CA GLU A 43 -1.61 -2.70 -6.00
C GLU A 43 -2.20 -1.29 -6.06
N LEU A 44 -2.10 -0.53 -4.97
CA LEU A 44 -2.84 0.73 -4.85
C LEU A 44 -1.97 1.97 -5.01
N THR A 45 -0.65 1.84 -4.95
CA THR A 45 0.23 2.99 -4.81
C THR A 45 1.06 3.25 -6.05
N GLU A 46 1.12 4.52 -6.45
CA GLU A 46 2.07 5.02 -7.46
C GLU A 46 3.00 6.00 -6.78
N ILE A 47 4.27 5.94 -7.11
CA ILE A 47 5.25 6.91 -6.63
C ILE A 47 5.82 7.63 -7.84
N ASP A 48 5.68 8.96 -7.86
CA ASP A 48 6.08 9.81 -8.98
C ASP A 48 5.49 9.32 -10.31
N GLY A 49 4.26 8.83 -10.26
CA GLY A 49 3.54 8.38 -11.44
C GLY A 49 3.84 6.96 -11.89
N ASN A 50 4.66 6.23 -11.14
CA ASN A 50 5.02 4.86 -11.49
C ASN A 50 4.47 3.88 -10.45
N TYR A 51 3.88 2.78 -10.92
CA TYR A 51 3.45 1.72 -10.04
C TYR A 51 4.66 1.00 -9.45
N LEU A 52 4.52 0.53 -8.23
CA LEU A 52 5.56 -0.20 -7.54
C LEU A 52 5.45 -1.68 -7.85
N VAL A 53 6.60 -2.36 -7.90
CA VAL A 53 6.62 -3.81 -7.80
C VAL A 53 6.87 -4.19 -6.36
N TYR A 54 6.62 -5.46 -6.02
CA TYR A 54 6.67 -5.91 -4.64
C TYR A 54 8.03 -5.65 -4.00
N GLU A 55 9.10 -5.89 -4.75
CA GLU A 55 10.46 -5.69 -4.24
C GLU A 55 10.73 -4.24 -3.89
N ASP A 56 10.11 -3.30 -4.60
CA ASP A 56 10.30 -1.88 -4.31
C ASP A 56 9.80 -1.54 -2.91
N ILE A 57 8.68 -2.12 -2.51
CA ILE A 57 8.12 -1.88 -1.18
C ILE A 57 9.08 -2.37 -0.11
N LEU A 58 9.70 -3.53 -0.33
CA LEU A 58 10.61 -4.10 0.65
C LEU A 58 11.89 -3.28 0.80
N GLU A 59 12.21 -2.46 -0.19
CA GLU A 59 13.40 -1.62 -0.18
C GLU A 59 13.14 -0.22 0.38
N LEU A 60 11.90 0.15 0.59
CA LEU A 60 11.58 1.46 1.13
C LEU A 60 12.02 1.58 2.59
N PRO A 61 12.35 2.79 3.05
CA PRO A 61 12.58 3.01 4.47
C PRO A 61 11.37 2.60 5.30
N ILE A 62 11.63 2.10 6.49
CA ILE A 62 10.57 1.64 7.41
C ILE A 62 9.51 2.71 7.62
N GLU A 63 9.95 3.96 7.82
CA GLU A 63 9.01 5.06 8.08
C GLU A 63 8.06 5.29 6.92
N ASP A 64 8.54 5.11 5.69
CA ASP A 64 7.69 5.29 4.52
C ASP A 64 6.69 4.14 4.41
N VAL A 65 7.12 2.92 4.68
CA VAL A 65 6.23 1.77 4.66
C VAL A 65 5.14 1.93 5.70
N ILE A 66 5.49 2.42 6.89
CA ILE A 66 4.50 2.64 7.95
C ILE A 66 3.46 3.67 7.50
N LEU A 67 3.91 4.77 6.88
CA LEU A 67 2.97 5.77 6.37
C LEU A 67 1.99 5.18 5.36
N LEU A 68 2.50 4.35 4.45
CA LEU A 68 1.67 3.73 3.43
C LEU A 68 0.72 2.72 4.06
N GLN A 69 1.19 1.93 5.03
CA GLN A 69 0.35 0.98 5.72
C GLN A 69 -0.77 1.66 6.49
N GLU A 70 -0.47 2.77 7.15
CA GLU A 70 -1.49 3.50 7.89
C GLU A 70 -2.57 4.04 6.96
N ALA A 71 -2.15 4.54 5.82
CA ALA A 71 -3.11 5.09 4.85
C ALA A 71 -4.04 4.00 4.32
N ILE A 72 -3.52 2.80 4.08
CA ILE A 72 -4.29 1.69 3.55
C ILE A 72 -4.95 0.91 4.68
N GLY A 73 -4.25 0.79 5.81
CA GLY A 73 -4.74 0.04 6.96
C GLY A 73 -6.04 0.59 7.51
N GLY A 74 -6.24 1.89 7.39
CA GLY A 74 -7.50 2.47 7.80
C GLY A 74 -8.68 1.87 7.07
N LYS A 75 -8.49 1.45 5.84
CA LYS A 75 -9.54 0.80 5.06
C LYS A 75 -9.76 -0.63 5.50
N LEU A 76 -8.68 -1.30 5.90
CA LEU A 76 -8.75 -2.70 6.30
C LEU A 76 -9.19 -2.87 7.75
N GLN A 77 -8.77 -1.96 8.61
CA GLN A 77 -8.95 -2.10 10.05
C GLN A 77 -10.21 -1.45 10.58
N SER A 78 -10.81 -0.55 9.81
CA SER A 78 -11.97 0.18 10.30
C SER A 78 -13.09 -0.74 10.75
N LYS A 79 -13.25 -1.88 10.07
CA LYS A 79 -14.28 -2.84 10.42
C LYS A 79 -13.90 -3.73 11.58
N ALA A 80 -12.61 -4.02 11.69
CA ALA A 80 -12.14 -4.87 12.77
C ALA A 80 -12.27 -4.18 14.12
N SER A 81 -12.20 -2.87 14.12
CA SER A 81 -12.30 -2.10 15.36
C SER A 81 -13.74 -1.84 15.81
N ALA A 82 -14.69 -2.16 14.98
CA ALA A 82 -16.09 -1.90 15.29
C ALA A 82 -16.68 -2.84 16.32
#